data_5e51cb5f79ef61e1e3d08ab5bee7f5f3
#
_entry.id   5e51cb5f79ef61e1e3d08ab5bee7f5f3
#
_cell.length_a   1.000
_cell.length_b   1.000
_cell.length_c   1.000
_cell.angle_alpha   90.00
_cell.angle_beta   90.00
_cell.angle_gamma   90.00
#
_symmetry.space_group_name_H-M   'P 1'
#
loop_
_entity.id
_entity.type
_entity.pdbx_description
1 polymer ?
#
loop_
_entity_poly.entity_id
_entity_poly.type
_entity_poly.pdbx_seq_one_letter_code
_entity_poly.pdbx_strand_id
1 'polypeptide(L)'
;PTMKDALHIGSSGMLWLSFAWLAALSQGCSFWIYETLVFALLSMAGITFTASNTLAMECERENAGVASALLGTAGFAVGGIMSPLVGLGNILFSTGMLFIFSSFLALLCTHYALSSQSFIRSHILEELRQAAKKISVLPRQNSK
;
A
#
# COMPACT_ATOMS: atom_id res chain seq x y z
N PRO A 1 -13.66 -3.36 -8.58
CA PRO A 1 -12.71 -3.16 -7.52
C PRO A 1 -11.85 -1.94 -7.85
N THR A 2 -11.92 -0.95 -6.98
CA THR A 2 -11.09 0.24 -7.13
C THR A 2 -9.66 -0.08 -6.67
N MET A 3 -8.64 0.64 -7.19
CA MET A 3 -7.24 0.51 -6.75
C MET A 3 -7.09 0.52 -5.22
N LYS A 4 -7.95 1.29 -4.56
CA LYS A 4 -7.99 1.40 -3.09
C LYS A 4 -8.45 0.10 -2.42
N ASP A 5 -9.43 -0.58 -3.01
CA ASP A 5 -9.91 -1.86 -2.49
C ASP A 5 -8.82 -2.94 -2.64
N ALA A 6 -8.10 -2.94 -3.76
CA ALA A 6 -6.98 -3.84 -3.98
C ALA A 6 -5.85 -3.62 -2.95
N LEU A 7 -5.56 -2.35 -2.61
CA LEU A 7 -4.55 -2.01 -1.61
C LEU A 7 -4.96 -2.48 -0.20
N HIS A 8 -6.22 -2.30 0.16
CA HIS A 8 -6.78 -2.76 1.44
C HIS A 8 -6.79 -4.29 1.54
N ILE A 9 -7.25 -4.97 0.50
CA ILE A 9 -7.30 -6.44 0.46
C ILE A 9 -5.88 -7.01 0.52
N GLY A 10 -4.94 -6.43 -0.26
CA GLY A 10 -3.55 -6.87 -0.29
C GLY A 10 -2.87 -6.70 1.07
N SER A 11 -2.95 -5.52 1.67
CA SER A 11 -2.30 -5.23 2.95
C SER A 11 -2.89 -6.01 4.13
N SER A 12 -4.22 -6.16 4.19
CA SER A 12 -4.87 -7.01 5.21
C SER A 12 -4.58 -8.50 5.01
N GLY A 13 -4.57 -8.96 3.75
CA GLY A 13 -4.22 -10.34 3.40
C GLY A 13 -2.78 -10.69 3.80
N MET A 14 -1.83 -9.79 3.58
CA MET A 14 -0.44 -9.96 4.04
C MET A 14 -0.34 -10.15 5.56
N LEU A 15 -1.09 -9.39 6.35
CA LEU A 15 -1.10 -9.52 7.80
C LEU A 15 -1.63 -10.88 8.25
N TRP A 16 -2.76 -11.30 7.73
CA TRP A 16 -3.33 -12.61 8.05
C TRP A 16 -2.39 -13.76 7.68
N LEU A 17 -1.77 -13.70 6.50
CA LEU A 17 -0.81 -14.71 6.06
C LEU A 17 0.47 -14.71 6.91
N SER A 18 0.93 -13.53 7.37
CA SER A 18 2.08 -13.44 8.28
C SER A 18 1.79 -14.08 9.65
N PHE A 19 0.58 -13.92 10.18
CA PHE A 19 0.16 -14.64 11.39
C PHE A 19 0.04 -16.15 11.16
N ALA A 20 -0.50 -16.56 10.00
CA ALA A 20 -0.57 -17.98 9.64
C ALA A 20 0.84 -18.61 9.53
N TRP A 21 1.82 -17.86 9.00
CA TRP A 21 3.22 -18.27 8.98
C TRP A 21 3.77 -18.56 10.38
N LEU A 22 3.58 -17.64 11.32
CA LEU A 22 4.02 -17.82 12.70
C LEU A 22 3.32 -18.99 13.40
N ALA A 23 2.02 -19.17 13.16
CA ALA A 23 1.27 -20.31 13.68
C ALA A 23 1.79 -21.63 13.12
N ALA A 24 2.12 -21.68 11.82
CA ALA A 24 2.72 -22.86 11.20
C ALA A 24 4.10 -23.20 11.80
N LEU A 25 4.92 -22.16 12.09
CA LEU A 25 6.22 -22.34 12.77
C LEU A 25 6.07 -22.95 14.15
N SER A 26 5.09 -22.50 14.93
CA SER A 26 4.87 -23.02 16.30
C SER A 26 4.41 -24.47 16.31
N GLN A 27 3.79 -24.95 15.24
CA GLN A 27 3.27 -26.32 15.10
C GLN A 27 4.25 -27.29 14.43
N GLY A 28 5.41 -26.82 13.96
CA GLY A 28 6.40 -27.65 13.29
C GLY A 28 5.86 -28.32 12.01
N CYS A 29 5.09 -27.56 11.22
CA CYS A 29 4.43 -28.07 10.02
C CYS A 29 5.44 -28.55 8.94
N SER A 30 4.94 -29.32 7.97
CA SER A 30 5.72 -29.82 6.84
C SER A 30 6.24 -28.68 5.97
N PHE A 31 7.42 -28.86 5.37
CA PHE A 31 8.07 -27.90 4.46
C PHE A 31 7.15 -27.36 3.36
N TRP A 32 6.29 -28.19 2.81
CA TRP A 32 5.33 -27.82 1.77
C TRP A 32 4.32 -26.75 2.22
N ILE A 33 3.97 -26.73 3.49
CA ILE A 33 3.06 -25.72 4.04
C ILE A 33 3.76 -24.36 4.10
N TYR A 34 5.03 -24.34 4.49
CA TYR A 34 5.82 -23.10 4.49
C TYR A 34 5.96 -22.52 3.08
N GLU A 35 6.27 -23.36 2.09
CA GLU A 35 6.41 -22.95 0.70
C GLU A 35 5.12 -22.34 0.16
N THR A 36 3.98 -22.98 0.43
CA THR A 36 2.67 -22.45 0.02
C THR A 36 2.34 -21.12 0.68
N LEU A 37 2.67 -20.95 1.95
CA LEU A 37 2.45 -19.70 2.68
C LEU A 37 3.34 -18.57 2.16
N VAL A 38 4.61 -18.86 1.85
CA VAL A 38 5.52 -17.87 1.22
C VAL A 38 5.01 -17.46 -0.14
N PHE A 39 4.58 -18.40 -0.96
CA PHE A 39 4.02 -18.10 -2.27
C PHE A 39 2.78 -17.20 -2.18
N ALA A 40 1.88 -17.50 -1.26
CA ALA A 40 0.70 -16.68 -1.00
C ALA A 40 1.07 -15.27 -0.50
N LEU A 41 2.05 -15.16 0.42
CA LEU A 41 2.57 -13.87 0.91
C LEU A 41 3.18 -13.02 -0.21
N LEU A 42 4.02 -13.63 -1.04
CA LEU A 42 4.64 -12.95 -2.18
C LEU A 42 3.60 -12.49 -3.21
N SER A 43 2.56 -13.28 -3.43
CA SER A 43 1.45 -12.91 -4.31
C SER A 43 0.70 -11.68 -3.80
N MET A 44 0.38 -11.64 -2.51
CA MET A 44 -0.27 -10.47 -1.88
C MET A 44 0.64 -9.25 -1.86
N ALA A 45 1.94 -9.44 -1.60
CA ALA A 45 2.95 -8.39 -1.68
C ALA A 45 3.04 -7.79 -3.09
N GLY A 46 3.01 -8.64 -4.12
CA GLY A 46 3.02 -8.21 -5.52
C GLY A 46 1.81 -7.33 -5.88
N ILE A 47 0.62 -7.73 -5.46
CA ILE A 47 -0.61 -6.93 -5.66
C ILE A 47 -0.51 -5.57 -4.95
N THR A 48 -0.08 -5.58 -3.69
CA THR A 48 0.05 -4.35 -2.89
C THR A 48 1.10 -3.42 -3.49
N PHE A 49 2.25 -3.96 -3.91
CA PHE A 49 3.34 -3.21 -4.53
C PHE A 49 2.90 -2.56 -5.84
N THR A 50 2.23 -3.31 -6.72
CA THR A 50 1.72 -2.81 -7.99
C THR A 50 0.68 -1.71 -7.78
N ALA A 51 -0.29 -1.92 -6.89
CA ALA A 51 -1.33 -0.95 -6.58
C ALA A 51 -0.74 0.34 -5.98
N SER A 52 0.24 0.23 -5.08
CA SER A 52 0.92 1.38 -4.47
C SER A 52 1.70 2.21 -5.48
N ASN A 53 2.47 1.54 -6.35
CA ASN A 53 3.24 2.21 -7.39
C ASN A 53 2.33 2.94 -8.38
N THR A 54 1.25 2.31 -8.82
CA THR A 54 0.30 2.94 -9.73
C THR A 54 -0.33 4.17 -9.08
N LEU A 55 -0.73 4.09 -7.82
CA LEU A 55 -1.33 5.20 -7.09
C LEU A 55 -0.34 6.37 -6.93
N ALA A 56 0.92 6.08 -6.63
CA ALA A 56 1.97 7.08 -6.51
C ALA A 56 2.25 7.79 -7.84
N MET A 57 2.28 7.05 -8.94
CA MET A 57 2.46 7.61 -10.29
C MET A 57 1.26 8.43 -10.75
N GLU A 58 0.04 8.09 -10.34
CA GLU A 58 -1.16 8.88 -10.65
C GLU A 58 -1.15 10.25 -9.95
N CYS A 59 -0.54 10.36 -8.76
CA CYS A 59 -0.41 11.62 -8.04
C CYS A 59 0.61 12.58 -8.69
N GLU A 60 1.66 12.05 -9.33
CA GLU A 60 2.78 12.83 -9.89
C GLU A 60 2.95 12.57 -11.40
N ARG A 61 1.88 12.80 -12.16
CA ARG A 61 1.87 12.52 -13.61
C ARG A 61 2.94 13.29 -14.40
N GLU A 62 3.24 14.53 -14.02
CA GLU A 62 4.23 15.36 -14.71
C GLU A 62 5.66 14.86 -14.47
N ASN A 63 5.93 14.24 -13.31
CA ASN A 63 7.25 13.76 -12.90
C ASN A 63 7.27 12.25 -12.67
N ALA A 64 6.43 11.50 -13.38
CA ALA A 64 6.28 10.05 -13.18
C ALA A 64 7.61 9.27 -13.27
N GLY A 65 8.53 9.70 -14.11
CA GLY A 65 9.86 9.12 -14.23
C GLY A 65 10.71 9.29 -12.95
N VAL A 66 10.69 10.48 -12.37
CA VAL A 66 11.40 10.77 -11.11
C VAL A 66 10.74 10.04 -9.95
N ALA A 67 9.42 10.01 -9.90
CA ALA A 67 8.66 9.29 -8.87
C ALA A 67 8.97 7.78 -8.90
N SER A 68 9.00 7.16 -10.07
CA SER A 68 9.35 5.75 -10.20
C SER A 68 10.79 5.44 -9.81
N ALA A 69 11.73 6.32 -10.17
CA ALA A 69 13.13 6.16 -9.78
C ALA A 69 13.31 6.26 -8.25
N LEU A 70 12.63 7.20 -7.60
CA LEU A 70 12.66 7.35 -6.14
C LEU A 70 12.06 6.14 -5.44
N LEU A 71 10.91 5.63 -5.90
CA LEU A 71 10.27 4.44 -5.35
C LEU A 71 11.16 3.20 -5.51
N GLY A 72 11.76 3.01 -6.68
CA GLY A 72 12.70 1.94 -6.92
C GLY A 72 13.93 2.02 -6.02
N THR A 73 14.56 3.19 -5.94
CA THR A 73 15.75 3.41 -5.11
C THR A 73 15.44 3.18 -3.62
N ALA A 74 14.32 3.71 -3.12
CA ALA A 74 13.90 3.51 -1.74
C ALA A 74 13.65 2.02 -1.44
N GLY A 75 12.97 1.30 -2.36
CA GLY A 75 12.73 -0.14 -2.23
C GLY A 75 14.01 -0.95 -2.17
N PHE A 76 14.98 -0.67 -3.04
CA PHE A 76 16.29 -1.33 -3.04
C PHE A 76 17.11 -0.99 -1.79
N ALA A 77 17.08 0.26 -1.33
CA ALA A 77 17.79 0.67 -0.11
C ALA A 77 17.25 -0.07 1.12
N VAL A 78 15.93 -0.11 1.28
CA VAL A 78 15.30 -0.85 2.39
C VAL A 78 15.56 -2.34 2.28
N GLY A 79 15.45 -2.94 1.09
CA GLY A 79 15.74 -4.35 0.85
C GLY A 79 17.20 -4.69 1.15
N GLY A 80 18.15 -3.84 0.75
CA GLY A 80 19.57 -4.01 1.03
C GLY A 80 19.91 -3.98 2.53
N ILE A 81 19.23 -3.16 3.31
CA ILE A 81 19.40 -3.10 4.77
C ILE A 81 18.74 -4.31 5.45
N MET A 82 17.56 -4.72 4.98
CA MET A 82 16.79 -5.80 5.60
C MET A 82 17.35 -7.19 5.27
N SER A 83 18.01 -7.35 4.10
CA SER A 83 18.55 -8.64 3.67
C SER A 83 19.54 -9.27 4.67
N PRO A 84 20.56 -8.57 5.20
CA PRO A 84 21.46 -9.13 6.22
C PRO A 84 20.75 -9.49 7.52
N LEU A 85 19.70 -8.76 7.90
CA LEU A 85 18.95 -8.99 9.13
C LEU A 85 18.22 -10.36 9.13
N VAL A 86 17.81 -10.84 7.97
CA VAL A 86 17.21 -12.18 7.83
C VAL A 86 18.23 -13.28 8.16
N GLY A 87 19.51 -13.07 7.86
CA GLY A 87 20.60 -14.02 8.11
C GLY A 87 21.06 -14.11 9.57
N LEU A 88 20.62 -13.20 10.44
CA LEU A 88 20.98 -13.19 11.86
C LEU A 88 20.08 -14.15 12.65
N GLY A 89 20.58 -15.31 13.02
CA GLY A 89 19.89 -16.30 13.86
C GLY A 89 19.11 -17.35 13.09
N ASN A 90 17.92 -17.72 13.60
CA ASN A 90 17.07 -18.70 12.92
C ASN A 90 16.34 -18.07 11.75
N ILE A 91 16.74 -18.42 10.53
CA ILE A 91 16.25 -17.83 9.27
C ILE A 91 14.71 -17.83 9.20
N LEU A 92 14.07 -18.94 9.57
CA LEU A 92 12.61 -19.05 9.52
C LEU A 92 11.92 -18.09 10.50
N PHE A 93 12.45 -17.97 11.71
CA PHE A 93 11.87 -17.09 12.72
C PHE A 93 12.10 -15.61 12.36
N SER A 94 13.33 -15.26 11.95
CA SER A 94 13.66 -13.89 11.51
C SER A 94 12.82 -13.45 10.31
N THR A 95 12.62 -14.34 9.34
CA THR A 95 11.78 -14.07 8.18
C THR A 95 10.32 -13.81 8.60
N GLY A 96 9.78 -14.65 9.49
CA GLY A 96 8.41 -14.47 9.99
C GLY A 96 8.20 -13.13 10.73
N MET A 97 9.15 -12.75 11.58
CA MET A 97 9.10 -11.46 12.29
C MET A 97 9.18 -10.27 11.34
N LEU A 98 10.04 -10.34 10.32
CA LEU A 98 10.15 -9.31 9.28
C LEU A 98 8.87 -9.19 8.46
N PHE A 99 8.22 -10.29 8.12
CA PHE A 99 6.93 -10.26 7.41
C PHE A 99 5.83 -9.59 8.23
N ILE A 100 5.75 -9.87 9.53
CA ILE A 100 4.76 -9.22 10.41
C ILE A 100 5.04 -7.72 10.50
N PHE A 101 6.28 -7.33 10.76
CA PHE A 101 6.65 -5.94 10.89
C PHE A 101 6.38 -5.16 9.59
N SER A 102 6.77 -5.72 8.45
CA SER A 102 6.53 -5.13 7.13
C SER A 102 5.06 -5.02 6.80
N SER A 103 4.27 -6.06 7.10
CA SER A 103 2.82 -6.06 6.87
C SER A 103 2.09 -5.05 7.74
N PHE A 104 2.50 -4.92 9.00
CA PHE A 104 1.96 -3.93 9.92
C PHE A 104 2.28 -2.49 9.44
N LEU A 105 3.52 -2.25 9.04
CA LEU A 105 3.93 -0.95 8.50
C LEU A 105 3.18 -0.61 7.20
N ALA A 106 3.01 -1.58 6.31
CA ALA A 106 2.25 -1.42 5.07
C ALA A 106 0.79 -1.06 5.35
N LEU A 107 0.15 -1.69 6.33
CA LEU A 107 -1.21 -1.36 6.76
C LEU A 107 -1.32 0.05 7.32
N LEU A 108 -0.41 0.44 8.20
CA LEU A 108 -0.37 1.80 8.76
C LEU A 108 -0.22 2.85 7.64
N CYS A 109 0.73 2.64 6.73
CA CYS A 109 0.93 3.55 5.60
C CYS A 109 -0.30 3.61 4.69
N THR A 110 -0.93 2.49 4.39
CA THR A 110 -2.14 2.42 3.57
C THR A 110 -3.30 3.16 4.24
N HIS A 111 -3.50 2.92 5.54
CA HIS A 111 -4.55 3.60 6.31
C HIS A 111 -4.32 5.12 6.33
N TYR A 112 -3.08 5.55 6.54
CA TYR A 112 -2.74 6.98 6.58
C TYR A 112 -2.91 7.64 5.21
N ALA A 113 -2.44 7.01 4.15
CA ALA A 113 -2.54 7.52 2.78
C ALA A 113 -4.01 7.65 2.32
N LEU A 114 -4.85 6.66 2.63
CA LEU A 114 -6.26 6.69 2.25
C LEU A 114 -7.06 7.69 3.08
N SER A 115 -6.73 7.87 4.36
CA SER A 115 -7.34 8.90 5.22
C SER A 115 -7.02 10.31 4.73
N SER A 116 -5.76 10.57 4.35
CA SER A 116 -5.34 11.87 3.81
C SER A 116 -6.03 12.19 2.47
N GLN A 117 -6.16 11.23 1.58
CA GLN A 117 -6.84 11.43 0.30
C GLN A 117 -8.34 11.69 0.43
N SER A 118 -9.01 11.11 1.41
CA SER A 118 -10.43 11.38 1.65
C SER A 118 -10.65 12.82 2.12
N PHE A 119 -9.74 13.35 2.93
CA PHE A 119 -9.80 14.73 3.43
C PHE A 119 -9.60 15.75 2.29
N ILE A 120 -8.60 15.56 1.45
CA ILE A 120 -8.34 16.46 0.30
C ILE A 120 -9.51 16.45 -0.68
N ARG A 121 -10.07 15.27 -0.96
CA ARG A 121 -11.21 15.12 -1.86
C ARG A 121 -12.47 15.82 -1.34
N SER A 122 -12.74 15.75 -0.04
CA SER A 122 -13.88 16.44 0.57
C SER A 122 -13.73 17.96 0.47
N HIS A 123 -12.51 18.47 0.67
CA HIS A 123 -12.23 19.90 0.60
C HIS A 123 -12.40 20.44 -0.83
N ILE A 124 -11.88 19.73 -1.84
CA ILE A 124 -12.05 20.10 -3.25
C ILE A 124 -13.52 20.05 -3.67
N LEU A 125 -14.28 19.04 -3.23
CA LEU A 125 -15.71 18.94 -3.53
C LEU A 125 -16.52 20.09 -2.89
N GLU A 126 -16.14 20.53 -1.70
CA GLU A 126 -16.78 21.69 -1.06
C GLU A 126 -16.46 22.99 -1.82
N GLU A 127 -15.22 23.20 -2.23
CA GLU A 127 -14.83 24.37 -3.03
C GLU A 127 -15.57 24.40 -4.37
N LEU A 128 -15.63 23.26 -5.07
CA LEU A 128 -16.37 23.15 -6.33
C LEU A 128 -17.88 23.41 -6.13
N ARG A 129 -18.43 22.95 -5.02
CA ARG A 129 -19.83 23.19 -4.67
C ARG A 129 -20.11 24.67 -4.37
N GLN A 130 -19.20 25.33 -3.69
CA GLN A 130 -19.28 26.77 -3.43
C GLN A 130 -19.13 27.60 -4.70
N ALA A 131 -18.19 27.23 -5.57
CA ALA A 131 -18.00 27.87 -6.87
C ALA A 131 -19.24 27.70 -7.78
N ALA A 132 -19.80 26.50 -7.84
CA ALA A 132 -21.04 26.24 -8.59
C ALA A 132 -22.24 27.04 -8.04
N LYS A 133 -22.35 27.16 -6.72
CA LYS A 133 -23.39 27.99 -6.08
C LYS A 133 -23.20 29.48 -6.40
N LYS A 134 -21.96 29.96 -6.44
CA LYS A 134 -21.65 31.35 -6.78
C LYS A 134 -21.99 31.66 -8.24
N ILE A 135 -21.75 30.73 -9.14
CA ILE A 135 -22.13 30.84 -10.57
C ILE A 135 -23.65 30.81 -10.75
N SER A 136 -24.37 29.98 -10.00
CA SER A 136 -25.84 29.87 -10.09
C SER A 136 -26.57 31.11 -9.55
N VAL A 137 -25.90 31.90 -8.72
CA VAL A 137 -26.46 33.16 -8.13
C VAL A 137 -26.13 34.38 -8.99
N LEU A 138 -25.21 34.27 -9.97
CA LEU A 138 -24.96 35.36 -10.91
C LEU A 138 -26.21 35.56 -11.78
N PRO A 139 -26.80 36.80 -11.79
CA PRO A 139 -27.98 37.06 -12.61
C PRO A 139 -27.59 36.89 -14.07
N ARG A 140 -28.38 36.12 -14.80
CA ARG A 140 -28.33 35.96 -16.25
C ARG A 140 -28.45 37.37 -16.85
N GLN A 141 -27.31 38.02 -17.07
CA GLN A 141 -27.34 39.28 -17.82
C GLN A 141 -27.79 39.00 -19.24
N ASN A 142 -28.98 39.45 -19.53
CA ASN A 142 -29.66 39.41 -20.80
C ASN A 142 -28.69 39.77 -21.96
N SER A 143 -28.51 38.81 -22.86
CA SER A 143 -28.23 39.11 -24.26
C SER A 143 -29.45 39.83 -24.84
N LYS A 144 -29.35 41.13 -24.99
CA LYS A 144 -30.14 41.86 -25.98
C LYS A 144 -29.21 42.20 -27.13
#